data_748e733f079dbbce454077e5236b9256
#
_entry.id   748e733f079dbbce454077e5236b9256
#
_cell.length_a   1.000
_cell.length_b   1.000
_cell.length_c   1.000
_cell.angle_alpha   90.00
_cell.angle_beta   90.00
_cell.angle_gamma   90.00
#
_symmetry.space_group_name_H-M   'P 1'
#
loop_
_entity.id
_entity.type
_entity.pdbx_description
1 polymer ?
#
loop_
_entity_poly.entity_id
_entity_poly.type
_entity_poly.pdbx_seq_one_letter_code
_entity_poly.pdbx_strand_id
1 'polypeptide(L)'
;MDYSIAAVVLRRCCVVVGVWCGAALAEPAYDHHVKLTPENSAIGNFPAQKQPILTIRSGDTVKFDTGGGAGWQRSKADPDVWLKEHHVPITADAAPVRETIEVLAKTQRYEGIEGGHLLVGPVAIEGAMPGDSIEVRVHLVEPRIPYGTTGRTPGRGLKQVPEDQRPPAKVTVLDLERGVALFAPGVEVPLGPFMGVMALLPPDSDGSNRRSGPPGLFAGNLDLKELTTGSTLYIPVFHPCGLFYTGDATRLRSSGSGRERL
;
A
#
# COMPACT_ATOMS: atom_id res chain seq x y z
N MET A 1 77.67 -18.91 20.60
CA MET A 1 76.85 -18.94 19.36
C MET A 1 75.48 -19.46 19.75
N ASP A 2 74.58 -18.56 20.10
CA ASP A 2 73.25 -18.92 20.53
C ASP A 2 72.27 -18.77 19.35
N TYR A 3 71.61 -19.85 18.99
CA TYR A 3 70.51 -19.87 18.01
C TYR A 3 69.21 -19.82 18.78
N SER A 4 68.53 -18.64 18.73
CA SER A 4 67.22 -18.46 19.24
C SER A 4 66.20 -18.93 18.20
N ILE A 5 65.36 -19.91 18.54
CA ILE A 5 64.22 -20.40 17.69
C ILE A 5 63.04 -19.57 18.00
N ALA A 6 62.57 -18.77 17.00
CA ALA A 6 61.30 -18.02 17.06
C ALA A 6 60.12 -18.95 16.77
N ALA A 7 59.28 -19.16 17.76
CA ALA A 7 58.00 -19.88 17.59
C ALA A 7 56.96 -18.97 16.92
N VAL A 8 56.49 -19.36 15.71
CA VAL A 8 55.37 -18.71 15.00
C VAL A 8 54.07 -19.25 15.58
N VAL A 9 53.33 -18.41 16.30
CA VAL A 9 51.97 -18.73 16.77
C VAL A 9 51.00 -18.39 15.66
N LEU A 10 50.47 -19.42 14.96
CA LEU A 10 49.35 -19.27 14.05
C LEU A 10 48.07 -19.04 14.87
N ARG A 11 47.58 -17.81 14.91
CA ARG A 11 46.21 -17.52 15.39
C ARG A 11 45.21 -17.96 14.33
N ARG A 12 44.46 -19.03 14.59
CA ARG A 12 43.30 -19.41 13.81
C ARG A 12 42.20 -18.33 14.02
N CYS A 13 41.95 -17.51 13.00
CA CYS A 13 40.74 -16.68 12.93
C CYS A 13 39.55 -17.61 12.67
N CYS A 14 38.70 -17.84 13.69
CA CYS A 14 37.41 -18.43 13.49
C CYS A 14 36.52 -17.33 12.88
N VAL A 15 36.24 -17.41 11.57
CA VAL A 15 35.18 -16.64 10.93
C VAL A 15 33.86 -17.27 11.35
N VAL A 16 33.16 -16.64 12.29
CA VAL A 16 31.79 -17.00 12.60
C VAL A 16 30.93 -16.40 11.48
N VAL A 17 30.56 -17.23 10.52
CA VAL A 17 29.52 -16.89 9.54
C VAL A 17 28.19 -16.95 10.29
N GLY A 18 27.73 -15.80 10.75
CA GLY A 18 26.38 -15.66 11.29
C GLY A 18 25.39 -15.86 10.15
N VAL A 19 24.75 -17.02 10.08
CA VAL A 19 23.56 -17.21 9.25
C VAL A 19 22.46 -16.38 9.89
N TRP A 20 22.21 -15.20 9.32
CA TRP A 20 21.00 -14.44 9.61
C TRP A 20 19.84 -15.20 8.98
N CYS A 21 19.25 -16.10 9.76
CA CYS A 21 17.93 -16.62 9.46
C CYS A 21 16.96 -15.46 9.65
N GLY A 22 16.55 -14.81 8.56
CA GLY A 22 15.47 -13.83 8.59
C GLY A 22 14.23 -14.54 9.11
N ALA A 23 13.90 -14.34 10.38
CA ALA A 23 12.63 -14.81 10.91
C ALA A 23 11.53 -14.06 10.11
N ALA A 24 10.80 -14.78 9.27
CA ALA A 24 9.55 -14.29 8.74
C ALA A 24 8.70 -13.89 9.96
N LEU A 25 8.32 -12.62 10.05
CA LEU A 25 7.42 -12.18 11.10
C LEU A 25 6.14 -12.98 10.94
N ALA A 26 5.75 -13.70 12.00
CA ALA A 26 4.48 -14.41 11.98
C ALA A 26 3.36 -13.38 11.74
N GLU A 27 2.39 -13.76 10.89
CA GLU A 27 1.21 -12.93 10.67
C GLU A 27 0.54 -12.62 12.02
N PRO A 28 0.28 -11.34 12.36
CA PRO A 28 -0.42 -11.00 13.59
C PRO A 28 -1.79 -11.66 13.64
N ALA A 29 -2.24 -12.09 14.83
CA ALA A 29 -3.60 -12.55 15.01
C ALA A 29 -4.58 -11.40 14.69
N TYR A 30 -5.72 -11.73 14.07
CA TYR A 30 -6.77 -10.78 13.76
C TYR A 30 -8.14 -11.35 14.14
N ASP A 31 -9.05 -10.44 14.53
CA ASP A 31 -10.43 -10.81 14.90
C ASP A 31 -11.33 -10.87 13.65
N HIS A 32 -11.04 -10.03 12.65
CA HIS A 32 -11.84 -9.89 11.43
C HIS A 32 -10.98 -9.91 10.18
N HIS A 33 -11.52 -10.47 9.08
CA HIS A 33 -10.89 -10.45 7.77
C HIS A 33 -11.83 -9.84 6.72
N VAL A 34 -11.49 -8.68 6.23
CA VAL A 34 -12.20 -7.99 5.15
C VAL A 34 -11.52 -8.31 3.82
N LYS A 35 -12.19 -9.13 3.01
CA LYS A 35 -11.71 -9.52 1.69
C LYS A 35 -11.97 -8.42 0.66
N LEU A 36 -11.14 -8.40 -0.39
CA LEU A 36 -11.33 -7.55 -1.55
C LEU A 36 -12.45 -8.11 -2.44
N THR A 37 -13.63 -7.52 -2.35
CA THR A 37 -14.80 -7.85 -3.18
C THR A 37 -15.48 -6.58 -3.69
N PRO A 38 -16.33 -6.66 -4.74
CA PRO A 38 -17.08 -5.49 -5.20
C PRO A 38 -17.92 -4.82 -4.12
N GLU A 39 -18.55 -5.60 -3.25
CA GLU A 39 -19.43 -5.12 -2.16
C GLU A 39 -18.62 -4.41 -1.07
N ASN A 40 -17.40 -4.90 -0.80
CA ASN A 40 -16.51 -4.35 0.21
C ASN A 40 -15.72 -3.14 -0.28
N SER A 41 -15.85 -2.78 -1.56
CA SER A 41 -14.97 -1.80 -2.20
C SER A 41 -15.69 -0.50 -2.56
N ALA A 42 -14.90 0.57 -2.68
CA ALA A 42 -15.24 1.83 -3.29
C ALA A 42 -14.12 2.26 -4.23
N ILE A 43 -14.43 2.98 -5.31
CA ILE A 43 -13.40 3.37 -6.29
C ILE A 43 -13.45 4.88 -6.50
N GLY A 44 -12.33 5.53 -6.16
CA GLY A 44 -12.07 6.93 -6.45
C GLY A 44 -12.70 7.94 -5.48
N ASN A 45 -13.51 7.50 -4.53
CA ASN A 45 -14.19 8.37 -3.57
C ASN A 45 -14.50 7.67 -2.25
N PHE A 46 -14.94 8.46 -1.27
CA PHE A 46 -15.48 8.03 0.02
C PHE A 46 -17.01 8.26 0.02
N PRO A 47 -17.82 7.30 -0.44
CA PRO A 47 -19.27 7.49 -0.59
C PRO A 47 -19.96 7.48 0.78
N ALA A 48 -20.58 8.61 1.16
CA ALA A 48 -21.27 8.75 2.44
C ALA A 48 -22.48 7.82 2.59
N GLN A 49 -23.12 7.45 1.46
CA GLN A 49 -24.29 6.57 1.45
C GLN A 49 -23.97 5.08 1.49
N LYS A 50 -22.68 4.70 1.38
CA LYS A 50 -22.29 3.28 1.45
C LYS A 50 -22.45 2.76 2.88
N GLN A 51 -23.23 1.69 3.02
CA GLN A 51 -23.43 1.06 4.32
C GLN A 51 -22.13 0.39 4.82
N PRO A 52 -21.91 0.35 6.13
CA PRO A 52 -20.78 -0.38 6.70
C PRO A 52 -20.80 -1.86 6.29
N ILE A 53 -19.63 -2.34 5.87
CA ILE A 53 -19.42 -3.75 5.49
C ILE A 53 -19.12 -4.63 6.71
N LEU A 54 -18.73 -4.01 7.80
CA LEU A 54 -18.39 -4.62 9.07
C LEU A 54 -18.54 -3.58 10.18
N THR A 55 -18.94 -4.02 11.36
CA THR A 55 -18.88 -3.22 12.60
C THR A 55 -17.93 -3.92 13.58
N ILE A 56 -16.98 -3.15 14.12
CA ILE A 56 -15.97 -3.61 15.06
C ILE A 56 -16.02 -2.84 16.36
N ARG A 57 -15.40 -3.38 17.40
CA ARG A 57 -15.19 -2.71 18.70
C ARG A 57 -13.81 -2.08 18.77
N SER A 58 -13.68 -1.10 19.63
CA SER A 58 -12.36 -0.56 19.96
C SER A 58 -11.45 -1.66 20.51
N GLY A 59 -10.27 -1.81 19.90
CA GLY A 59 -9.29 -2.85 20.24
C GLY A 59 -9.31 -4.06 19.30
N ASP A 60 -10.36 -4.25 18.50
CA ASP A 60 -10.38 -5.32 17.50
C ASP A 60 -9.31 -5.10 16.43
N THR A 61 -8.73 -6.21 15.96
CA THR A 61 -7.75 -6.24 14.87
C THR A 61 -8.39 -6.70 13.57
N VAL A 62 -8.20 -5.93 12.50
CA VAL A 62 -8.78 -6.21 11.19
C VAL A 62 -7.69 -6.42 10.14
N LYS A 63 -7.75 -7.57 9.46
CA LYS A 63 -6.98 -7.81 8.23
C LYS A 63 -7.76 -7.31 7.03
N PHE A 64 -7.14 -6.48 6.20
CA PHE A 64 -7.71 -6.00 4.94
C PHE A 64 -6.96 -6.58 3.75
N ASP A 65 -7.67 -7.22 2.82
CA ASP A 65 -7.17 -7.51 1.50
C ASP A 65 -7.42 -6.29 0.60
N THR A 66 -6.36 -5.59 0.21
CA THR A 66 -6.46 -4.44 -0.68
C THR A 66 -6.06 -4.80 -2.11
N GLY A 67 -6.58 -4.07 -3.10
CA GLY A 67 -6.25 -4.22 -4.50
C GLY A 67 -5.30 -3.15 -5.01
N GLY A 68 -4.76 -3.39 -6.19
CA GLY A 68 -3.89 -2.43 -6.86
C GLY A 68 -3.14 -3.04 -8.04
N GLY A 69 -2.22 -2.27 -8.63
CA GLY A 69 -1.36 -2.75 -9.70
C GLY A 69 -2.06 -2.94 -11.06
N ALA A 70 -3.28 -2.42 -11.24
CA ALA A 70 -4.07 -2.57 -12.45
C ALA A 70 -3.55 -1.69 -13.62
N GLY A 71 -2.27 -1.84 -13.96
CA GLY A 71 -1.63 -1.11 -15.06
C GLY A 71 -2.30 -1.34 -16.42
N TRP A 72 -2.87 -2.53 -16.64
CA TRP A 72 -3.62 -2.89 -17.85
C TRP A 72 -4.85 -2.01 -18.09
N GLN A 73 -5.47 -1.46 -17.05
CA GLN A 73 -6.62 -0.56 -17.23
C GLN A 73 -6.26 0.71 -17.99
N ARG A 74 -5.08 1.26 -17.73
CA ARG A 74 -4.61 2.48 -18.41
C ARG A 74 -4.29 2.25 -19.88
N SER A 75 -3.75 1.08 -20.21
CA SER A 75 -3.44 0.66 -21.58
C SER A 75 -4.63 0.03 -22.28
N LYS A 76 -5.75 -0.25 -21.56
CA LYS A 76 -6.90 -1.01 -22.06
C LYS A 76 -6.50 -2.39 -22.62
N ALA A 77 -5.45 -2.97 -22.05
CA ALA A 77 -4.92 -4.27 -22.43
C ALA A 77 -5.62 -5.39 -21.66
N ASP A 78 -5.58 -6.59 -22.21
CA ASP A 78 -5.91 -7.81 -21.48
C ASP A 78 -4.91 -7.98 -20.30
N PRO A 79 -5.37 -8.32 -19.09
CA PRO A 79 -4.52 -8.46 -17.92
C PRO A 79 -3.36 -9.45 -18.10
N ASP A 80 -3.61 -10.64 -18.68
CA ASP A 80 -2.57 -11.66 -18.86
C ASP A 80 -1.54 -11.23 -19.90
N VAL A 81 -1.99 -10.64 -21.00
CA VAL A 81 -1.09 -10.08 -22.04
C VAL A 81 -0.21 -9.01 -21.42
N TRP A 82 -0.80 -8.10 -20.66
CA TRP A 82 -0.06 -7.02 -20.01
C TRP A 82 0.97 -7.53 -19.00
N LEU A 83 0.59 -8.45 -18.13
CA LEU A 83 1.50 -9.04 -17.13
C LEU A 83 2.69 -9.74 -17.80
N LYS A 84 2.43 -10.48 -18.88
CA LYS A 84 3.47 -11.17 -19.65
C LYS A 84 4.43 -10.21 -20.35
N GLU A 85 3.91 -9.17 -21.00
CA GLU A 85 4.72 -8.14 -21.68
C GLU A 85 5.64 -7.39 -20.71
N HIS A 86 5.23 -7.25 -19.46
CA HIS A 86 6.02 -6.59 -18.42
C HIS A 86 6.84 -7.56 -17.57
N HIS A 87 6.93 -8.84 -17.96
CA HIS A 87 7.71 -9.89 -17.30
C HIS A 87 7.38 -10.03 -15.80
N VAL A 88 6.12 -9.84 -15.44
CA VAL A 88 5.68 -9.96 -14.06
C VAL A 88 5.47 -11.44 -13.70
N PRO A 89 6.04 -11.97 -12.60
CA PRO A 89 5.97 -13.37 -12.25
C PRO A 89 4.62 -13.73 -11.56
N ILE A 90 3.49 -13.35 -12.18
CA ILE A 90 2.13 -13.63 -11.73
C ILE A 90 1.19 -13.66 -12.94
N THR A 91 0.12 -14.43 -12.87
CA THR A 91 -0.91 -14.52 -13.90
C THR A 91 -2.22 -13.87 -13.43
N ALA A 92 -3.15 -13.63 -14.37
CA ALA A 92 -4.47 -13.10 -14.05
C ALA A 92 -5.31 -14.06 -13.18
N ASP A 93 -5.01 -15.36 -13.19
CA ASP A 93 -5.67 -16.37 -12.36
C ASP A 93 -5.26 -16.30 -10.88
N ALA A 94 -4.14 -15.67 -10.56
CA ALA A 94 -3.73 -15.48 -9.18
C ALA A 94 -4.77 -14.67 -8.40
N ALA A 95 -5.14 -15.13 -7.20
CA ALA A 95 -6.23 -14.57 -6.43
C ALA A 95 -6.18 -13.04 -6.29
N PRO A 96 -5.06 -12.38 -5.94
CA PRO A 96 -5.03 -10.92 -5.79
C PRO A 96 -5.29 -10.16 -7.10
N VAL A 97 -4.87 -10.73 -8.25
CA VAL A 97 -5.10 -10.13 -9.57
C VAL A 97 -6.55 -10.31 -9.99
N ARG A 98 -7.08 -11.55 -9.90
CA ARG A 98 -8.46 -11.88 -10.23
C ARG A 98 -9.46 -11.05 -9.40
N GLU A 99 -9.25 -10.94 -8.10
CA GLU A 99 -10.05 -10.11 -7.21
C GLU A 99 -10.03 -8.64 -7.65
N THR A 100 -8.86 -8.12 -8.00
CA THR A 100 -8.73 -6.75 -8.50
C THR A 100 -9.49 -6.56 -9.82
N ILE A 101 -9.40 -7.49 -10.77
CA ILE A 101 -10.14 -7.47 -12.03
C ILE A 101 -11.65 -7.44 -11.75
N GLU A 102 -12.13 -8.34 -10.90
CA GLU A 102 -13.55 -8.44 -10.55
C GLU A 102 -14.09 -7.17 -9.90
N VAL A 103 -13.37 -6.63 -8.92
CA VAL A 103 -13.75 -5.40 -8.23
C VAL A 103 -13.79 -4.22 -9.19
N LEU A 104 -12.79 -4.07 -10.05
CA LEU A 104 -12.77 -2.98 -11.03
C LEU A 104 -13.89 -3.08 -12.07
N ALA A 105 -14.35 -4.28 -12.38
CA ALA A 105 -15.45 -4.52 -13.32
C ALA A 105 -16.84 -4.34 -12.70
N LYS A 106 -17.02 -4.71 -11.43
CA LYS A 106 -18.35 -4.84 -10.81
C LYS A 106 -18.66 -3.81 -9.72
N THR A 107 -17.64 -3.13 -9.15
CA THR A 107 -17.89 -2.13 -8.09
C THR A 107 -18.68 -0.95 -8.64
N GLN A 108 -19.69 -0.55 -7.90
CA GLN A 108 -20.52 0.62 -8.23
C GLN A 108 -19.65 1.87 -8.39
N ARG A 109 -19.88 2.61 -9.48
CA ARG A 109 -19.29 3.92 -9.73
C ARG A 109 -20.29 5.01 -9.38
N TYR A 110 -19.79 6.09 -8.82
CA TYR A 110 -20.60 7.26 -8.51
C TYR A 110 -20.40 8.32 -9.59
N GLU A 111 -21.43 9.13 -9.82
CA GLU A 111 -21.42 10.17 -10.85
C GLU A 111 -20.21 11.10 -10.70
N GLY A 112 -19.55 11.40 -11.82
CA GLY A 112 -18.34 12.23 -11.87
C GLY A 112 -17.07 11.55 -11.33
N ILE A 113 -17.12 10.26 -10.96
CA ILE A 113 -15.97 9.48 -10.49
C ILE A 113 -15.53 8.49 -11.56
N GLU A 114 -14.60 8.90 -12.42
CA GLU A 114 -14.09 8.06 -13.52
C GLU A 114 -12.96 7.11 -13.07
N GLY A 115 -12.25 7.45 -12.01
CA GLY A 115 -11.13 6.68 -11.51
C GLY A 115 -10.60 7.20 -10.17
N GLY A 116 -9.56 6.57 -9.65
CA GLY A 116 -8.95 6.89 -8.37
C GLY A 116 -8.52 5.61 -7.65
N HIS A 117 -8.31 5.72 -6.35
CA HIS A 117 -7.86 4.60 -5.54
C HIS A 117 -8.95 3.54 -5.40
N LEU A 118 -8.52 2.29 -5.38
CA LEU A 118 -9.36 1.17 -4.99
C LEU A 118 -9.29 1.07 -3.46
N LEU A 119 -10.42 1.35 -2.82
CA LEU A 119 -10.57 1.39 -1.37
C LEU A 119 -11.42 0.21 -0.90
N VAL A 120 -11.15 -0.25 0.32
CA VAL A 120 -11.94 -1.26 1.03
C VAL A 120 -12.57 -0.60 2.26
N GLY A 121 -13.87 -0.81 2.47
CA GLY A 121 -14.65 -0.21 3.55
C GLY A 121 -16.06 0.19 3.10
N PRO A 122 -16.81 0.93 3.97
CA PRO A 122 -16.38 1.40 5.27
C PRO A 122 -16.52 0.33 6.37
N VAL A 123 -15.62 0.37 7.33
CA VAL A 123 -15.76 -0.36 8.59
C VAL A 123 -16.22 0.60 9.67
N ALA A 124 -17.33 0.27 10.34
CA ALA A 124 -17.86 1.05 11.45
C ALA A 124 -17.16 0.68 12.77
N ILE A 125 -16.81 1.66 13.58
CA ILE A 125 -16.24 1.47 14.90
C ILE A 125 -17.32 1.78 15.94
N GLU A 126 -17.76 0.78 16.68
CA GLU A 126 -18.84 0.90 17.66
C GLU A 126 -18.53 1.98 18.70
N GLY A 127 -19.50 2.87 18.93
CA GLY A 127 -19.41 3.94 19.93
C GLY A 127 -18.58 5.15 19.55
N ALA A 128 -17.88 5.16 18.41
CA ALA A 128 -17.14 6.33 17.96
C ALA A 128 -18.09 7.46 17.53
N MET A 129 -17.87 8.67 18.05
CA MET A 129 -18.74 9.84 17.82
C MET A 129 -17.96 11.03 17.30
N PRO A 130 -18.60 11.96 16.56
CA PRO A 130 -17.98 13.21 16.16
C PRO A 130 -17.35 13.95 17.36
N GLY A 131 -16.08 14.34 17.20
CA GLY A 131 -15.26 14.93 18.26
C GLY A 131 -14.27 13.95 18.89
N ASP A 132 -14.46 12.65 18.70
CA ASP A 132 -13.46 11.64 19.07
C ASP A 132 -12.32 11.59 18.05
N SER A 133 -11.30 10.80 18.34
CA SER A 133 -10.25 10.41 17.42
C SER A 133 -10.09 8.89 17.43
N ILE A 134 -9.98 8.28 16.25
CA ILE A 134 -9.63 6.87 16.12
C ILE A 134 -8.13 6.71 16.06
N GLU A 135 -7.60 5.85 16.91
CA GLU A 135 -6.22 5.39 16.86
C GLU A 135 -6.14 4.15 15.95
N VAL A 136 -5.45 4.29 14.81
CA VAL A 136 -5.18 3.19 13.88
C VAL A 136 -3.75 2.69 14.08
N ARG A 137 -3.59 1.49 14.63
CA ARG A 137 -2.29 0.82 14.80
C ARG A 137 -2.03 -0.10 13.62
N VAL A 138 -0.95 0.13 12.90
CA VAL A 138 -0.56 -0.67 11.74
C VAL A 138 0.29 -1.84 12.21
N HIS A 139 -0.29 -3.02 12.34
CA HIS A 139 0.42 -4.21 12.81
C HIS A 139 1.31 -4.82 11.73
N LEU A 140 0.82 -4.86 10.49
CA LEU A 140 1.56 -5.42 9.36
C LEU A 140 1.09 -4.81 8.04
N VAL A 141 2.02 -4.50 7.14
CA VAL A 141 1.75 -4.15 5.75
C VAL A 141 2.61 -5.02 4.85
N GLU A 142 1.98 -5.81 3.99
CA GLU A 142 2.65 -6.70 3.05
C GLU A 142 2.12 -6.54 1.63
N PRO A 143 2.97 -6.61 0.60
CA PRO A 143 2.53 -6.62 -0.78
C PRO A 143 1.78 -7.92 -1.13
N ARG A 144 0.59 -7.83 -1.70
CA ARG A 144 -0.18 -8.99 -2.19
C ARG A 144 0.21 -9.43 -3.61
N ILE A 145 0.92 -8.59 -4.36
CA ILE A 145 1.37 -8.85 -5.74
C ILE A 145 2.86 -8.51 -5.88
N PRO A 146 3.61 -9.26 -6.74
CA PRO A 146 5.06 -9.14 -6.86
C PRO A 146 5.50 -8.02 -7.81
N TYR A 147 4.74 -6.93 -7.93
CA TYR A 147 5.12 -5.79 -8.76
C TYR A 147 4.46 -4.49 -8.31
N GLY A 148 5.00 -3.37 -8.75
CA GLY A 148 4.42 -2.05 -8.62
C GLY A 148 4.49 -1.27 -9.93
N THR A 149 3.69 -0.22 -10.05
CA THR A 149 3.72 0.68 -11.20
C THR A 149 4.03 2.09 -10.75
N THR A 150 4.95 2.74 -11.46
CA THR A 150 5.28 4.15 -11.23
C THR A 150 5.05 4.91 -12.53
N GLY A 151 4.30 5.99 -12.48
CA GLY A 151 4.01 6.81 -13.65
C GLY A 151 4.12 8.30 -13.33
N ARG A 152 4.29 9.10 -14.38
CA ARG A 152 4.19 10.55 -14.28
C ARG A 152 2.81 11.00 -14.70
N THR A 153 2.22 11.91 -13.94
CA THR A 153 0.98 12.58 -14.32
C THR A 153 1.35 13.95 -14.91
N PRO A 154 0.88 14.29 -16.11
CA PRO A 154 1.11 15.62 -16.68
C PRO A 154 0.69 16.72 -15.71
N GLY A 155 1.50 17.78 -15.62
CA GLY A 155 1.24 18.90 -14.71
C GLY A 155 1.47 18.65 -13.22
N ARG A 156 1.98 17.46 -12.83
CA ARG A 156 2.31 17.10 -11.44
C ARG A 156 3.76 16.64 -11.30
N GLY A 157 4.37 16.93 -10.16
CA GLY A 157 5.74 16.50 -9.82
C GLY A 157 6.80 17.54 -10.15
N LEU A 158 8.07 17.21 -9.83
CA LEU A 158 9.23 18.11 -9.93
C LEU A 158 9.58 18.53 -11.37
N LYS A 159 9.19 17.74 -12.35
CA LYS A 159 9.40 18.06 -13.77
C LYS A 159 8.07 17.94 -14.50
N GLN A 160 7.54 19.05 -14.94
CA GLN A 160 6.36 19.06 -15.78
C GLN A 160 6.69 18.38 -17.12
N VAL A 161 5.90 17.38 -17.47
CA VAL A 161 5.96 16.71 -18.75
C VAL A 161 4.70 17.10 -19.52
N PRO A 162 4.82 17.59 -20.75
CA PRO A 162 3.67 17.85 -21.61
C PRO A 162 2.80 16.59 -21.77
N GLU A 163 1.50 16.77 -21.96
CA GLU A 163 0.55 15.65 -21.98
C GLU A 163 0.80 14.70 -23.15
N ASP A 164 1.24 15.23 -24.29
CA ASP A 164 1.65 14.51 -25.49
C ASP A 164 2.98 13.75 -25.34
N GLN A 165 3.76 14.06 -24.29
CA GLN A 165 5.05 13.43 -24.01
C GLN A 165 5.00 12.53 -22.76
N ARG A 166 3.81 12.11 -22.35
CA ARG A 166 3.65 11.25 -21.18
C ARG A 166 4.34 9.91 -21.38
N PRO A 167 5.41 9.59 -20.63
CA PRO A 167 6.04 8.28 -20.73
C PRO A 167 5.09 7.20 -20.21
N PRO A 168 5.17 5.97 -20.71
CA PRO A 168 4.44 4.85 -20.16
C PRO A 168 4.80 4.67 -18.69
N ALA A 169 3.87 4.12 -17.92
CA ALA A 169 4.14 3.76 -16.54
C ALA A 169 5.24 2.69 -16.49
N LYS A 170 6.22 2.91 -15.62
CA LYS A 170 7.26 1.90 -15.37
C LYS A 170 6.68 0.83 -14.47
N VAL A 171 6.79 -0.42 -14.88
CA VAL A 171 6.56 -1.59 -14.04
C VAL A 171 7.86 -1.97 -13.35
N THR A 172 7.79 -2.22 -12.05
CA THR A 172 8.91 -2.67 -11.24
C THR A 172 8.54 -3.97 -10.57
N VAL A 173 9.27 -5.03 -10.87
CA VAL A 173 9.10 -6.35 -10.24
C VAL A 173 9.67 -6.29 -8.83
N LEU A 174 8.98 -6.94 -7.89
CA LEU A 174 9.37 -7.06 -6.49
C LEU A 174 9.86 -8.48 -6.22
N ASP A 175 11.06 -8.60 -5.72
CA ASP A 175 11.57 -9.82 -5.12
C ASP A 175 11.15 -9.82 -3.64
N LEU A 176 10.01 -10.46 -3.37
CA LEU A 176 9.42 -10.47 -2.03
C LEU A 176 10.23 -11.30 -1.05
N GLU A 177 10.95 -12.32 -1.52
CA GLU A 177 11.82 -13.15 -0.69
C GLU A 177 13.04 -12.35 -0.19
N ARG A 178 13.66 -11.58 -1.09
CA ARG A 178 14.80 -10.72 -0.76
C ARG A 178 14.41 -9.37 -0.17
N GLY A 179 13.13 -9.01 -0.21
CA GLY A 179 12.62 -7.73 0.26
C GLY A 179 13.13 -6.54 -0.56
N VAL A 180 13.30 -6.70 -1.88
CA VAL A 180 13.78 -5.64 -2.77
C VAL A 180 12.92 -5.47 -4.01
N ALA A 181 12.91 -4.26 -4.54
CA ALA A 181 12.35 -3.95 -5.85
C ALA A 181 13.48 -3.88 -6.90
N LEU A 182 13.31 -4.59 -8.00
CA LEU A 182 14.25 -4.62 -9.13
C LEU A 182 13.99 -3.39 -10.02
N PHE A 183 14.53 -2.24 -9.59
CA PHE A 183 14.18 -0.96 -10.21
C PHE A 183 14.79 -0.77 -11.60
N ALA A 184 16.06 -1.16 -11.78
CA ALA A 184 16.76 -1.14 -13.07
C ALA A 184 17.90 -2.17 -13.04
N PRO A 185 18.54 -2.51 -14.16
CA PRO A 185 19.72 -3.36 -14.17
C PRO A 185 20.78 -2.84 -13.20
N GLY A 186 21.11 -3.66 -12.18
CA GLY A 186 22.06 -3.31 -11.13
C GLY A 186 21.54 -2.32 -10.07
N VAL A 187 20.26 -1.93 -10.11
CA VAL A 187 19.65 -1.01 -9.14
C VAL A 187 18.52 -1.72 -8.42
N GLU A 188 18.74 -2.02 -7.15
CA GLU A 188 17.76 -2.61 -6.24
C GLU A 188 17.37 -1.58 -5.17
N VAL A 189 16.09 -1.53 -4.84
CA VAL A 189 15.54 -0.64 -3.82
C VAL A 189 14.92 -1.49 -2.71
N PRO A 190 15.33 -1.34 -1.46
CA PRO A 190 14.70 -2.04 -0.35
C PRO A 190 13.20 -1.77 -0.29
N LEU A 191 12.40 -2.81 -0.05
CA LEU A 191 10.97 -2.66 0.18
C LEU A 191 10.72 -2.02 1.54
N GLY A 192 9.73 -1.14 1.58
CA GLY A 192 9.21 -0.53 2.79
C GLY A 192 7.73 -0.28 2.58
N PRO A 193 6.90 -1.35 2.61
CA PRO A 193 5.48 -1.21 2.33
C PRO A 193 4.79 -0.34 3.39
N PHE A 194 3.90 0.52 2.93
CA PHE A 194 3.08 1.38 3.77
C PHE A 194 1.69 1.56 3.18
N MET A 195 0.74 2.04 3.99
CA MET A 195 -0.62 2.32 3.55
C MET A 195 -0.70 3.73 2.98
N GLY A 196 -0.99 3.85 1.67
CA GLY A 196 -1.16 5.15 1.01
C GLY A 196 -2.44 5.84 1.44
N VAL A 197 -3.55 5.09 1.54
CA VAL A 197 -4.84 5.62 1.99
C VAL A 197 -5.28 4.97 3.28
N MET A 198 -5.46 5.78 4.32
CA MET A 198 -6.21 5.47 5.54
C MET A 198 -7.11 6.67 5.85
N ALA A 199 -8.42 6.45 5.98
CA ALA A 199 -9.38 7.54 6.13
C ALA A 199 -10.55 7.14 7.02
N LEU A 200 -11.09 8.10 7.76
CA LEU A 200 -12.49 8.04 8.19
C LEU A 200 -13.37 8.76 7.15
N LEU A 201 -14.68 8.53 7.20
CA LEU A 201 -15.59 9.23 6.29
C LEU A 201 -15.39 10.75 6.43
N PRO A 202 -15.14 11.47 5.31
CA PRO A 202 -14.94 12.90 5.31
C PRO A 202 -16.15 13.69 5.87
N PRO A 203 -15.95 14.90 6.42
CA PRO A 203 -17.05 15.73 6.92
C PRO A 203 -18.01 16.11 5.79
N ASP A 204 -19.28 16.37 6.12
CA ASP A 204 -20.33 16.76 5.16
C ASP A 204 -19.97 18.01 4.33
N SER A 205 -19.17 18.92 4.90
CA SER A 205 -18.64 20.08 4.18
C SER A 205 -17.82 19.73 2.94
N ASP A 206 -17.27 18.53 2.88
CA ASP A 206 -16.48 18.02 1.75
C ASP A 206 -17.35 17.39 0.64
N GLY A 207 -18.66 17.29 0.88
CA GLY A 207 -19.65 16.68 -0.02
C GLY A 207 -19.76 15.16 0.13
N SER A 208 -20.91 14.63 -0.30
CA SER A 208 -21.28 13.20 -0.12
C SER A 208 -20.41 12.19 -0.89
N ASN A 209 -19.65 12.66 -1.86
CA ASN A 209 -18.79 11.83 -2.72
C ASN A 209 -17.37 12.39 -2.80
N ARG A 210 -16.78 12.73 -1.66
CA ARG A 210 -15.40 13.25 -1.58
C ARG A 210 -14.45 12.34 -2.34
N ARG A 211 -13.71 12.90 -3.31
CA ARG A 211 -12.70 12.14 -4.09
C ARG A 211 -11.56 11.66 -3.21
N SER A 212 -11.07 10.45 -3.49
CA SER A 212 -10.01 9.81 -2.71
C SER A 212 -8.61 10.39 -2.95
N GLY A 213 -8.41 11.20 -3.99
CA GLY A 213 -7.09 11.76 -4.33
C GLY A 213 -6.55 12.76 -3.31
N PRO A 214 -7.22 13.88 -3.06
CA PRO A 214 -6.73 14.86 -2.10
C PRO A 214 -6.95 14.41 -0.66
N PRO A 215 -5.93 14.43 0.22
CA PRO A 215 -6.11 14.22 1.65
C PRO A 215 -6.85 15.38 2.32
N GLY A 216 -7.22 15.22 3.59
CA GLY A 216 -7.89 16.21 4.40
C GLY A 216 -7.76 15.94 5.89
N LEU A 217 -8.58 16.61 6.71
CA LEU A 217 -8.62 16.36 8.16
C LEU A 217 -9.04 14.93 8.50
N PHE A 218 -9.75 14.28 7.61
CA PHE A 218 -10.14 12.86 7.68
C PHE A 218 -9.00 11.89 7.33
N ALA A 219 -7.77 12.36 7.22
CA ALA A 219 -6.58 11.72 6.66
C ALA A 219 -6.74 11.46 5.14
N GLY A 220 -7.03 10.27 4.65
CA GLY A 220 -7.21 9.98 3.22
C GLY A 220 -5.94 9.53 2.55
N ASN A 221 -5.66 10.05 1.35
CA ASN A 221 -4.48 9.71 0.56
C ASN A 221 -3.26 10.49 1.05
N LEU A 222 -2.69 10.03 2.15
CA LEU A 222 -1.53 10.68 2.78
C LEU A 222 -0.22 10.36 2.05
N ASP A 223 -0.12 9.17 1.43
CA ASP A 223 1.12 8.67 0.81
C ASP A 223 2.36 8.85 1.71
N LEU A 224 2.15 8.72 3.01
CA LEU A 224 3.16 8.96 4.02
C LEU A 224 3.95 7.68 4.28
N LYS A 225 5.20 7.63 3.85
CA LYS A 225 6.09 6.45 3.96
C LYS A 225 6.35 5.99 5.40
N GLU A 226 6.04 6.80 6.39
CA GLU A 226 6.11 6.49 7.82
C GLU A 226 4.94 5.63 8.30
N LEU A 227 3.85 5.50 7.51
CA LEU A 227 2.68 4.67 7.85
C LEU A 227 2.91 3.19 7.52
N THR A 228 4.02 2.66 7.99
CA THR A 228 4.48 1.29 7.83
C THR A 228 4.14 0.43 9.05
N THR A 229 4.46 -0.86 8.99
CA THR A 229 4.37 -1.78 10.13
C THR A 229 4.93 -1.16 11.41
N GLY A 230 4.16 -1.20 12.50
CA GLY A 230 4.49 -0.64 13.81
C GLY A 230 4.15 0.85 13.99
N SER A 231 3.65 1.53 12.97
CA SER A 231 3.22 2.93 13.08
C SER A 231 1.80 3.06 13.66
N THR A 232 1.48 4.28 14.12
CA THR A 232 0.16 4.64 14.63
C THR A 232 -0.29 5.96 13.99
N LEU A 233 -1.55 6.01 13.56
CA LEU A 233 -2.19 7.19 12.99
C LEU A 233 -3.43 7.55 13.81
N TYR A 234 -3.61 8.82 14.16
CA TYR A 234 -4.81 9.35 14.81
C TYR A 234 -5.65 10.12 13.79
N ILE A 235 -6.93 9.77 13.66
CA ILE A 235 -7.83 10.38 12.69
C ILE A 235 -9.06 10.91 13.42
N PRO A 236 -9.41 12.22 13.29
CA PRO A 236 -10.61 12.76 13.92
C PRO A 236 -11.90 12.21 13.30
N VAL A 237 -12.88 11.96 14.14
CA VAL A 237 -14.20 11.43 13.77
C VAL A 237 -15.13 12.57 13.39
N PHE A 238 -15.75 12.48 12.20
CA PHE A 238 -16.75 13.46 11.71
C PHE A 238 -18.17 12.88 11.66
N HIS A 239 -18.30 11.54 11.63
CA HIS A 239 -19.58 10.85 11.56
C HIS A 239 -19.69 9.79 12.64
N PRO A 240 -20.91 9.48 13.15
CA PRO A 240 -21.10 8.35 14.06
C PRO A 240 -20.46 7.08 13.50
N CYS A 241 -19.83 6.31 14.36
CA CYS A 241 -19.05 5.10 14.03
C CYS A 241 -17.82 5.31 13.14
N GLY A 242 -17.38 6.54 12.89
CA GLY A 242 -16.16 6.90 12.16
C GLY A 242 -16.11 6.50 10.68
N LEU A 243 -16.52 5.29 10.32
CA LEU A 243 -16.58 4.74 8.95
C LEU A 243 -15.21 4.72 8.26
N PHE A 244 -14.37 3.76 8.63
CA PHE A 244 -12.99 3.64 8.17
C PHE A 244 -12.86 3.01 6.79
N TYR A 245 -12.03 3.62 5.93
CA TYR A 245 -11.61 3.13 4.63
C TYR A 245 -10.10 3.00 4.55
N THR A 246 -9.61 2.00 3.80
CA THR A 246 -8.18 1.85 3.52
C THR A 246 -7.94 1.32 2.11
N GLY A 247 -6.75 1.53 1.57
CA GLY A 247 -6.36 1.05 0.24
C GLY A 247 -5.03 1.62 -0.23
N ASP A 248 -4.75 1.42 -1.52
CA ASP A 248 -3.54 1.93 -2.18
C ASP A 248 -2.25 1.65 -1.39
N ALA A 249 -2.02 0.39 -1.01
CA ALA A 249 -0.81 -0.01 -0.33
C ALA A 249 0.42 0.25 -1.23
N THR A 250 1.23 1.20 -0.86
CA THR A 250 2.45 1.59 -1.57
C THR A 250 3.63 0.78 -1.09
N ARG A 251 4.60 0.45 -1.98
CA ARG A 251 5.58 -0.62 -1.74
C ARG A 251 7.03 -0.17 -1.71
N LEU A 252 7.34 1.02 -2.22
CA LEU A 252 8.70 1.50 -2.36
C LEU A 252 8.99 2.62 -1.37
N ARG A 253 9.92 2.38 -0.47
CA ARG A 253 10.56 3.45 0.29
C ARG A 253 11.57 4.13 -0.63
N SER A 254 11.20 5.22 -1.30
CA SER A 254 12.21 6.05 -1.91
C SER A 254 13.00 6.74 -0.81
N SER A 255 14.23 6.30 -0.59
CA SER A 255 15.22 7.02 0.22
C SER A 255 15.77 8.26 -0.50
N GLY A 256 15.00 8.83 -1.41
CA GLY A 256 15.29 10.10 -2.03
C GLY A 256 15.09 11.20 -0.99
N SER A 257 16.20 11.74 -0.49
CA SER A 257 16.27 12.95 0.36
C SER A 257 15.67 14.15 -0.36
N GLY A 258 14.36 14.23 -0.41
CA GLY A 258 13.62 15.44 -0.64
C GLY A 258 13.26 16.03 0.72
N ARG A 259 14.09 16.88 1.27
CA ARG A 259 13.68 17.78 2.33
C ARG A 259 12.71 18.78 1.69
N GLU A 260 11.43 18.52 1.77
CA GLU A 260 10.45 19.60 1.76
C GLU A 260 10.21 19.99 3.20
N ARG A 261 10.73 21.16 3.56
CA ARG A 261 10.27 21.91 4.72
C ARG A 261 9.00 22.64 4.27
N LEU A 262 7.93 22.39 4.95
CA LEU A 262 6.81 23.31 5.02
C LEU A 262 7.19 24.48 5.90
#